data_34a93b1411952b3a7ab09f587bfe02b8
#
_entry.id   34a93b1411952b3a7ab09f587bfe02b8
#
_cell.length_a   1.000
_cell.length_b   1.000
_cell.length_c   1.000
_cell.angle_alpha   90.00
_cell.angle_beta   90.00
_cell.angle_gamma   90.00
#
_symmetry.space_group_name_H-M   'P 1'
#
loop_
_entity.id
_entity.type
_entity.pdbx_description
1 polymer ?
#
loop_
_entity_poly.entity_id
_entity_poly.type
_entity_poly.pdbx_seq_one_letter_code
_entity_poly.pdbx_strand_id
1 'polypeptide(L)'
;MTRNCPACGRENRIPARHLADTGRCGACKSPLPPLSEPLDVDDNSFAQVVAEAKVPILTDFWAEWCGPCRMAAPEVRELAREMAGKALVLKVDTEKHPQTAARFGVQSIPNFVVLRDGRVVLQRAGLAPRAEMRRWLETA
;
A
#
# COMPACT_ATOMS: atom_id res chain seq x y z
N MET A 1 -5.31 -1.41 -12.44
CA MET A 1 -6.03 -1.28 -11.16
C MET A 1 -7.24 -0.42 -11.37
N THR A 2 -8.26 -0.58 -10.56
CA THR A 2 -9.50 0.15 -10.73
C THR A 2 -9.89 0.87 -9.45
N ARG A 3 -10.58 2.02 -9.59
CA ARG A 3 -11.11 2.78 -8.48
C ARG A 3 -12.48 3.34 -8.83
N ASN A 4 -13.39 3.29 -7.89
CA ASN A 4 -14.72 3.84 -8.07
C ASN A 4 -14.72 5.35 -7.83
N CYS A 5 -15.37 6.09 -8.73
CA CYS A 5 -15.55 7.52 -8.56
C CYS A 5 -16.44 7.81 -7.33
N PRO A 6 -15.98 8.64 -6.38
CA PRO A 6 -16.81 8.97 -5.22
C PRO A 6 -18.05 9.79 -5.57
N ALA A 7 -18.08 10.46 -6.73
CA ALA A 7 -19.22 11.27 -7.15
C ALA A 7 -20.29 10.47 -7.89
N CYS A 8 -19.90 9.60 -8.85
CA CYS A 8 -20.86 8.89 -9.70
C CYS A 8 -20.81 7.36 -9.60
N GLY A 9 -19.84 6.81 -8.86
CA GLY A 9 -19.70 5.36 -8.67
C GLY A 9 -19.06 4.62 -9.83
N ARG A 10 -18.73 5.30 -10.93
CA ARG A 10 -18.13 4.66 -12.10
C ARG A 10 -16.76 4.06 -11.73
N GLU A 11 -16.53 2.82 -12.15
CA GLU A 11 -15.22 2.18 -12.03
C GLU A 11 -14.26 2.77 -13.06
N ASN A 12 -13.12 3.29 -12.59
CA ASN A 12 -12.09 3.86 -13.45
C ASN A 12 -10.83 3.03 -13.37
N ARG A 13 -10.18 2.83 -14.50
CA ARG A 13 -8.87 2.17 -14.56
C ARG A 13 -7.78 3.17 -14.25
N ILE A 14 -6.95 2.87 -13.26
CA ILE A 14 -5.87 3.74 -12.80
C ILE A 14 -4.54 3.01 -12.99
N PRO A 15 -3.62 3.54 -13.82
CA PRO A 15 -2.27 3.00 -13.91
C PRO A 15 -1.55 3.09 -12.57
N ALA A 16 -0.67 2.13 -12.29
CA ALA A 16 0.07 2.09 -11.02
C ALA A 16 0.84 3.38 -10.73
N ARG A 17 1.42 3.99 -11.77
CA ARG A 17 2.18 5.24 -11.63
C ARG A 17 1.32 6.44 -11.20
N HIS A 18 0.00 6.34 -11.28
CA HIS A 18 -0.93 7.42 -10.95
C HIS A 18 -1.75 7.18 -9.69
N LEU A 19 -1.46 6.13 -8.93
CA LEU A 19 -2.22 5.82 -7.71
C LEU A 19 -2.13 6.93 -6.65
N ALA A 20 -1.02 7.64 -6.59
CA ALA A 20 -0.84 8.74 -5.65
C ALA A 20 -1.23 10.10 -6.23
N ASP A 21 -1.71 10.15 -7.46
CA ASP A 21 -2.08 11.38 -8.13
C ASP A 21 -3.59 11.62 -8.02
N THR A 22 -3.99 12.88 -8.16
CA THR A 22 -5.39 13.24 -8.38
C THR A 22 -5.71 13.11 -9.86
N GLY A 23 -6.70 12.28 -10.18
CA GLY A 23 -7.15 12.08 -11.55
C GLY A 23 -8.54 12.68 -11.79
N ARG A 24 -9.17 12.27 -12.88
CA ARG A 24 -10.53 12.64 -13.24
C ARG A 24 -11.31 11.41 -13.66
N CYS A 25 -12.56 11.35 -13.23
CA CYS A 25 -13.47 10.29 -13.66
C CYS A 25 -13.72 10.38 -15.16
N GLY A 26 -13.62 9.26 -15.86
CA GLY A 26 -13.88 9.19 -17.29
C GLY A 26 -15.34 9.45 -17.66
N ALA A 27 -16.27 9.26 -16.72
CA ALA A 27 -17.70 9.45 -16.95
C ALA A 27 -18.17 10.87 -16.56
N CYS A 28 -17.99 11.28 -15.30
CA CYS A 28 -18.57 12.53 -14.80
C CYS A 28 -17.55 13.68 -14.71
N LYS A 29 -16.27 13.42 -14.97
CA LYS A 29 -15.18 14.40 -14.93
C LYS A 29 -14.89 15.00 -13.57
N SER A 30 -15.51 14.49 -12.51
CA SER A 30 -15.19 14.87 -11.13
C SER A 30 -13.79 14.40 -10.76
N PRO A 31 -13.11 15.08 -9.81
CA PRO A 31 -11.80 14.64 -9.36
C PRO A 31 -11.84 13.24 -8.76
N LEU A 32 -10.82 12.44 -9.06
CA LEU A 32 -10.53 11.18 -8.39
C LEU A 32 -9.37 11.46 -7.44
N PRO A 33 -9.61 11.46 -6.12
CA PRO A 33 -8.55 11.73 -5.16
C PRO A 33 -7.48 10.63 -5.18
N PRO A 34 -6.27 10.90 -4.68
CA PRO A 34 -5.24 9.88 -4.55
C PRO A 34 -5.74 8.72 -3.69
N LEU A 35 -5.15 7.53 -3.92
CA LEU A 35 -5.46 6.37 -3.09
C LEU A 35 -5.22 6.71 -1.62
N SER A 36 -6.24 6.51 -0.78
CA SER A 36 -6.21 6.86 0.64
C SER A 36 -6.48 5.67 1.56
N GLU A 37 -6.39 4.47 1.02
CA GLU A 37 -6.60 3.22 1.76
C GLU A 37 -5.51 2.22 1.38
N PRO A 38 -5.24 1.22 2.24
CA PRO A 38 -4.32 0.14 1.87
C PRO A 38 -4.87 -0.61 0.67
N LEU A 39 -3.98 -0.96 -0.25
CA LEU A 39 -4.32 -1.70 -1.45
C LEU A 39 -3.88 -3.15 -1.29
N ASP A 40 -4.83 -4.08 -1.34
CA ASP A 40 -4.52 -5.51 -1.39
C ASP A 40 -3.95 -5.85 -2.76
N VAL A 41 -2.76 -6.44 -2.79
CA VAL A 41 -2.08 -6.76 -4.04
C VAL A 41 -1.69 -8.23 -4.08
N ASP A 42 -1.71 -8.80 -5.29
CA ASP A 42 -1.11 -10.11 -5.57
C ASP A 42 0.34 -9.93 -6.01
N ASP A 43 1.01 -11.03 -6.38
CA ASP A 43 2.41 -10.97 -6.79
C ASP A 43 2.63 -10.06 -7.99
N ASN A 44 1.74 -10.11 -8.98
CA ASN A 44 1.86 -9.31 -10.20
C ASN A 44 1.60 -7.83 -9.95
N SER A 45 0.52 -7.50 -9.26
CA SER A 45 0.19 -6.10 -8.99
C SER A 45 1.18 -5.47 -8.01
N PHE A 46 1.71 -6.25 -7.06
CA PHE A 46 2.79 -5.78 -6.19
C PHE A 46 4.01 -5.35 -7.02
N ALA A 47 4.47 -6.24 -7.89
CA ALA A 47 5.63 -5.95 -8.74
C ALA A 47 5.40 -4.71 -9.62
N GLN A 48 4.19 -4.57 -10.15
CA GLN A 48 3.83 -3.45 -11.00
C GLN A 48 3.84 -2.12 -10.22
N VAL A 49 3.25 -2.09 -9.02
CA VAL A 49 3.24 -0.87 -8.20
C VAL A 49 4.66 -0.50 -7.78
N VAL A 50 5.46 -1.47 -7.35
CA VAL A 50 6.85 -1.21 -6.93
C VAL A 50 7.68 -0.64 -8.08
N ALA A 51 7.49 -1.15 -9.30
CA ALA A 51 8.22 -0.69 -10.47
C ALA A 51 7.81 0.72 -10.92
N GLU A 52 6.54 1.10 -10.74
CA GLU A 52 5.98 2.31 -11.35
C GLU A 52 5.66 3.45 -10.38
N ALA A 53 5.60 3.17 -9.08
CA ALA A 53 5.24 4.20 -8.09
C ALA A 53 6.27 5.31 -8.03
N LYS A 54 5.77 6.55 -7.96
CA LYS A 54 6.59 7.76 -7.88
C LYS A 54 6.80 8.24 -6.45
N VAL A 55 6.18 7.57 -5.49
CA VAL A 55 6.21 7.90 -4.06
C VAL A 55 6.68 6.70 -3.26
N PRO A 56 7.09 6.90 -1.99
CA PRO A 56 7.45 5.77 -1.14
C PRO A 56 6.26 4.83 -0.91
N ILE A 57 6.57 3.56 -0.68
CA ILE A 57 5.59 2.51 -0.45
C ILE A 57 5.87 1.84 0.89
N LEU A 58 4.83 1.67 1.70
CA LEU A 58 4.87 0.75 2.84
C LEU A 58 4.13 -0.51 2.43
N THR A 59 4.81 -1.66 2.52
CA THR A 59 4.18 -2.97 2.30
C THR A 59 3.99 -3.65 3.64
N ASP A 60 2.74 -4.03 3.94
CA ASP A 60 2.33 -4.75 5.13
C ASP A 60 2.15 -6.23 4.77
N PHE A 61 3.07 -7.08 5.22
CA PHE A 61 2.95 -8.53 5.09
C PHE A 61 2.17 -9.07 6.28
N TRP A 62 1.05 -9.72 6.01
CA TRP A 62 0.08 -10.12 7.03
C TRP A 62 -0.58 -11.45 6.71
N ALA A 63 -1.36 -11.98 7.66
CA ALA A 63 -2.23 -13.14 7.45
C ALA A 63 -3.46 -13.02 8.36
N GLU A 64 -4.56 -13.66 7.98
CA GLU A 64 -5.82 -13.58 8.73
C GLU A 64 -5.71 -14.16 10.13
N TRP A 65 -4.91 -15.21 10.31
CA TRP A 65 -4.72 -15.86 11.61
C TRP A 65 -3.83 -15.09 12.58
N CYS A 66 -3.18 -14.05 12.11
CA CYS A 66 -2.19 -13.28 12.86
C CYS A 66 -2.86 -12.21 13.72
N GLY A 67 -2.89 -12.42 15.04
CA GLY A 67 -3.46 -11.46 15.99
C GLY A 67 -2.80 -10.07 15.93
N PRO A 68 -1.45 -9.99 16.03
CA PRO A 68 -0.77 -8.70 15.91
C PRO A 68 -1.03 -7.98 14.58
N CYS A 69 -1.18 -8.72 13.47
CA CYS A 69 -1.55 -8.12 12.19
C CYS A 69 -2.90 -7.44 12.24
N ARG A 70 -3.87 -8.06 12.93
CA ARG A 70 -5.20 -7.45 13.12
C ARG A 70 -5.14 -6.21 13.99
N MET A 71 -4.26 -6.19 14.97
CA MET A 71 -4.03 -5.01 15.81
C MET A 71 -3.40 -3.87 14.99
N ALA A 72 -2.53 -4.19 14.05
CA ALA A 72 -1.90 -3.21 13.18
C ALA A 72 -2.87 -2.64 12.13
N ALA A 73 -3.88 -3.40 11.71
CA ALA A 73 -4.74 -3.06 10.58
C ALA A 73 -5.39 -1.66 10.69
N PRO A 74 -5.98 -1.24 11.82
CA PRO A 74 -6.53 0.12 11.94
C PRO A 74 -5.47 1.21 11.78
N GLU A 75 -4.28 0.98 12.32
CA GLU A 75 -3.18 1.93 12.23
C GLU A 75 -2.63 2.04 10.81
N VAL A 76 -2.54 0.93 10.11
CA VAL A 76 -2.12 0.88 8.71
C VAL A 76 -3.14 1.60 7.83
N ARG A 77 -4.42 1.40 8.10
CA ARG A 77 -5.51 2.07 7.38
C ARG A 77 -5.46 3.57 7.57
N GLU A 78 -5.28 4.01 8.81
CA GLU A 78 -5.20 5.44 9.13
C GLU A 78 -3.95 6.08 8.53
N LEU A 79 -2.83 5.36 8.52
CA LEU A 79 -1.61 5.80 7.87
C LEU A 79 -1.81 6.04 6.38
N ALA A 80 -2.49 5.12 5.70
CA ALA A 80 -2.79 5.27 4.28
C ALA A 80 -3.61 6.53 4.01
N ARG A 81 -4.58 6.82 4.87
CA ARG A 81 -5.40 8.03 4.77
C ARG A 81 -4.55 9.29 4.98
N GLU A 82 -3.72 9.31 6.02
CA GLU A 82 -2.87 10.47 6.33
C GLU A 82 -1.84 10.76 5.24
N MET A 83 -1.34 9.71 4.58
CA MET A 83 -0.28 9.82 3.58
C MET A 83 -0.81 9.84 2.14
N ALA A 84 -2.12 9.99 1.94
CA ALA A 84 -2.70 10.04 0.60
C ALA A 84 -2.02 11.12 -0.25
N GLY A 85 -1.59 10.76 -1.44
CA GLY A 85 -0.84 11.63 -2.34
C GLY A 85 0.67 11.69 -2.07
N LYS A 86 1.13 11.22 -0.92
CA LYS A 86 2.54 11.28 -0.49
C LYS A 86 3.21 9.92 -0.39
N ALA A 87 2.43 8.88 -0.19
CA ALA A 87 2.91 7.50 -0.10
C ALA A 87 1.78 6.54 -0.46
N LEU A 88 2.15 5.30 -0.75
CA LEU A 88 1.20 4.21 -0.95
C LEU A 88 1.39 3.16 0.13
N VAL A 89 0.29 2.53 0.53
CA VAL A 89 0.30 1.42 1.48
C VAL A 89 -0.26 0.19 0.77
N LEU A 90 0.56 -0.86 0.69
CA LEU A 90 0.17 -2.12 0.07
C LEU A 90 0.04 -3.19 1.16
N LYS A 91 -0.90 -4.11 0.95
CA LYS A 91 -1.07 -5.28 1.81
C LYS A 91 -0.83 -6.54 1.01
N VAL A 92 0.04 -7.40 1.51
CA VAL A 92 0.34 -8.70 0.91
C VAL A 92 -0.03 -9.80 1.90
N ASP A 93 -1.04 -10.58 1.55
CA ASP A 93 -1.42 -11.78 2.31
C ASP A 93 -0.37 -12.87 2.07
N THR A 94 0.37 -13.23 3.11
CA THR A 94 1.49 -14.17 2.98
C THR A 94 1.04 -15.59 2.68
N GLU A 95 -0.21 -15.93 3.02
CA GLU A 95 -0.77 -17.24 2.72
C GLU A 95 -1.17 -17.37 1.26
N LYS A 96 -1.69 -16.29 0.68
CA LYS A 96 -2.12 -16.26 -0.72
C LYS A 96 -0.96 -15.96 -1.67
N HIS A 97 0.02 -15.20 -1.23
CA HIS A 97 1.12 -14.73 -2.07
C HIS A 97 2.48 -15.01 -1.42
N PRO A 98 2.82 -16.30 -1.22
CA PRO A 98 4.05 -16.66 -0.56
C PRO A 98 5.31 -16.28 -1.33
N GLN A 99 5.23 -16.11 -2.66
CA GLN A 99 6.40 -15.75 -3.46
C GLN A 99 6.91 -14.35 -3.13
N THR A 100 6.01 -13.38 -3.02
CA THR A 100 6.39 -12.02 -2.65
C THR A 100 6.96 -11.98 -1.24
N ALA A 101 6.35 -12.70 -0.29
CA ALA A 101 6.87 -12.80 1.07
C ALA A 101 8.29 -13.38 1.09
N ALA A 102 8.52 -14.45 0.32
CA ALA A 102 9.82 -15.10 0.24
C ALA A 102 10.89 -14.17 -0.35
N ARG A 103 10.51 -13.34 -1.34
CA ARG A 103 11.40 -12.37 -1.97
C ARG A 103 12.03 -11.42 -0.95
N PHE A 104 11.29 -11.05 0.08
CA PHE A 104 11.78 -10.14 1.13
C PHE A 104 12.22 -10.87 2.39
N GLY A 105 12.30 -12.19 2.35
CA GLY A 105 12.75 -13.00 3.49
C GLY A 105 11.84 -12.87 4.71
N VAL A 106 10.54 -12.74 4.50
CA VAL A 106 9.55 -12.59 5.59
C VAL A 106 9.42 -13.90 6.34
N GLN A 107 9.85 -13.93 7.60
CA GLN A 107 9.77 -15.10 8.49
C GLN A 107 8.79 -14.89 9.64
N SER A 108 8.48 -13.66 9.96
CA SER A 108 7.53 -13.31 11.01
C SER A 108 6.64 -12.17 10.55
N ILE A 109 5.40 -12.14 11.01
CA ILE A 109 4.40 -11.14 10.64
C ILE A 109 3.75 -10.54 11.89
N PRO A 110 3.31 -9.27 11.86
CA PRO A 110 3.39 -8.37 10.72
C PRO A 110 4.84 -8.05 10.36
N ASN A 111 5.09 -7.82 9.09
CA ASN A 111 6.41 -7.42 8.60
C ASN A 111 6.21 -6.26 7.64
N PHE A 112 6.92 -5.17 7.88
CA PHE A 112 6.77 -3.95 7.11
C PHE A 112 8.03 -3.69 6.28
N VAL A 113 7.83 -3.49 4.99
CA VAL A 113 8.92 -3.16 4.06
C VAL A 113 8.62 -1.81 3.43
N VAL A 114 9.54 -0.87 3.61
CA VAL A 114 9.46 0.44 2.95
C VAL A 114 10.32 0.40 1.69
N LEU A 115 9.70 0.75 0.57
CA LEU A 115 10.35 0.77 -0.74
C LEU A 115 10.31 2.18 -1.32
N ARG A 116 11.37 2.54 -2.02
CA ARG A 116 11.46 3.78 -2.79
C ARG A 116 12.22 3.51 -4.08
N ASP A 117 11.65 3.91 -5.21
CA ASP A 117 12.27 3.72 -6.53
C ASP A 117 12.66 2.26 -6.78
N GLY A 118 11.80 1.32 -6.36
CA GLY A 118 12.02 -0.11 -6.52
C GLY A 118 13.00 -0.75 -5.54
N ARG A 119 13.51 0.01 -4.56
CA ARG A 119 14.53 -0.47 -3.61
C ARG A 119 14.00 -0.52 -2.19
N VAL A 120 14.44 -1.52 -1.43
CA VAL A 120 14.15 -1.60 -0.01
C VAL A 120 14.95 -0.54 0.73
N VAL A 121 14.24 0.36 1.40
CA VAL A 121 14.85 1.40 2.23
C VAL A 121 14.94 0.95 3.68
N LEU A 122 13.95 0.17 4.12
CA LEU A 122 13.83 -0.26 5.51
C LEU A 122 12.91 -1.47 5.59
N GLN A 123 13.20 -2.38 6.54
CA GLN A 123 12.36 -3.52 6.83
C GLN A 123 12.31 -3.72 8.35
N ARG A 124 11.10 -3.90 8.89
CA ARG A 124 10.87 -4.11 10.32
C ARG A 124 9.84 -5.20 10.54
N ALA A 125 10.15 -6.13 11.42
CA ALA A 125 9.21 -7.15 11.89
C ALA A 125 8.54 -6.68 13.18
N GLY A 126 7.27 -7.08 13.37
CA GLY A 126 6.51 -6.80 14.56
C GLY A 126 5.70 -5.51 14.49
N LEU A 127 4.90 -5.27 15.54
CA LEU A 127 4.07 -4.08 15.63
C LEU A 127 4.90 -2.81 15.72
N ALA A 128 4.41 -1.75 15.09
CA ALA A 128 5.00 -0.43 15.18
C ALA A 128 3.88 0.61 15.32
N PRO A 129 4.10 1.68 16.09
CA PRO A 129 3.14 2.78 16.15
C PRO A 129 3.00 3.47 14.79
N ARG A 130 1.80 3.99 14.52
CA ARG A 130 1.53 4.71 13.27
C ARG A 130 2.50 5.87 13.06
N ALA A 131 2.82 6.63 14.10
CA ALA A 131 3.75 7.76 14.01
C ALA A 131 5.14 7.31 13.55
N GLU A 132 5.58 6.13 13.96
CA GLU A 132 6.85 5.57 13.53
C GLU A 132 6.81 5.14 12.07
N MET A 133 5.75 4.45 11.66
CA MET A 133 5.56 4.05 10.26
C MET A 133 5.49 5.27 9.34
N ARG A 134 4.83 6.33 9.78
CA ARG A 134 4.77 7.60 9.04
C ARG A 134 6.17 8.19 8.87
N ARG A 135 6.98 8.16 9.91
CA ARG A 135 8.35 8.64 9.88
C ARG A 135 9.21 7.86 8.88
N TRP A 136 9.04 6.53 8.83
CA TRP A 136 9.73 5.71 7.83
C TRP A 136 9.43 6.19 6.40
N LEU A 137 8.18 6.49 6.12
CA LEU A 137 7.76 6.97 4.80
C LEU A 137 8.27 8.38 4.52
N GLU A 138 8.23 9.26 5.51
CA GLU A 138 8.67 10.65 5.34
C GLU A 138 10.17 10.77 5.10
N THR A 139 10.95 9.83 5.61
CA THR A 139 12.42 9.84 5.46
C THR A 139 12.92 8.93 4.34
N ALA A 140 12.03 8.23 3.67
CA ALA A 140 12.39 7.31 2.60
C ALA A 140 12.92 8.02 1.35
#